data_46ff6e7a2922509ccfceb3020f89b883
#
_entry.id   46ff6e7a2922509ccfceb3020f89b883
#
_cell.length_a   1.000
_cell.length_b   1.000
_cell.length_c   1.000
_cell.angle_alpha   90.00
_cell.angle_beta   90.00
_cell.angle_gamma   90.00
#
_symmetry.space_group_name_H-M   'P 1'
#
loop_
_entity.id
_entity.type
_entity.pdbx_description
1 polymer ?
#
loop_
_entity_poly.entity_id
_entity_poly.type
_entity_poly.pdbx_seq_one_letter_code
_entity_poly.pdbx_strand_id
1 'polypeptide(L)'
;VNDIICGGAAPLFFLDYIACGKNYPGRIADIVSGITEGCRQAECALVGGETAEMPGFYPEEEYDLAGFSVGLVDEEKIIDGRRLSEADVLIGLASSGVHSNGFSLVRKVFDVEHADLKTPREDLGGKSLGEALLAPTRIYVRSVKALLRAGVDIHAVSHITGGGFYENVPRMMTQGLTAQIDLSTFPRLPIFDLIQKTGDIPERDMYNTYNMGIGMILALPAEQAEQALSVLKGAGETAYQIGRVIPGEAGVELV
;
A
#
# COMPACT_ATOMS: atom_id res chain seq x y z
N VAL A 1 -4.63 4.17 7.46
CA VAL A 1 -3.53 4.13 8.45
C VAL A 1 -2.15 4.22 7.79
N ASN A 2 -1.96 3.62 6.62
CA ASN A 2 -0.67 3.71 5.90
C ASN A 2 -0.37 5.16 5.48
N ASP A 3 -1.38 5.93 5.07
CA ASP A 3 -1.18 7.34 4.69
C ASP A 3 -0.81 8.21 5.90
N ILE A 4 -1.38 7.92 7.07
CA ILE A 4 -1.05 8.61 8.31
C ILE A 4 0.40 8.38 8.72
N ILE A 5 0.87 7.13 8.66
CA ILE A 5 2.25 6.80 9.04
C ILE A 5 3.27 7.37 8.05
N CYS A 6 2.89 7.70 6.81
CA CYS A 6 3.77 8.40 5.87
C CYS A 6 4.24 9.75 6.39
N GLY A 7 3.39 10.46 7.13
CA GLY A 7 3.78 11.70 7.81
C GLY A 7 4.47 11.49 9.16
N GLY A 8 4.81 10.25 9.54
CA GLY A 8 5.40 9.92 10.84
C GLY A 8 4.40 9.85 11.99
N ALA A 9 3.10 10.07 11.72
CA ALA A 9 2.08 10.07 12.75
C ALA A 9 1.70 8.65 13.19
N ALA A 10 1.65 8.42 14.51
CA ALA A 10 1.15 7.18 15.06
C ALA A 10 -0.38 7.14 15.00
N PRO A 11 -1.01 6.15 14.33
CA PRO A 11 -2.46 6.00 14.37
C PRO A 11 -2.96 5.81 15.80
N LEU A 12 -4.04 6.53 16.17
CA LEU A 12 -4.67 6.46 17.48
C LEU A 12 -5.98 5.71 17.43
N PHE A 13 -6.86 6.10 16.51
CA PHE A 13 -8.17 5.49 16.35
C PHE A 13 -8.65 5.52 14.90
N PHE A 14 -9.63 4.67 14.66
CA PHE A 14 -10.31 4.48 13.39
C PHE A 14 -11.82 4.53 13.61
N LEU A 15 -12.54 5.10 12.66
CA LEU A 15 -13.98 5.10 12.53
C LEU A 15 -14.33 4.45 11.19
N ASP A 16 -15.24 3.50 11.19
CA ASP A 16 -15.72 2.88 9.97
C ASP A 16 -17.10 3.45 9.54
N TYR A 17 -17.37 3.36 8.25
CA TYR A 17 -18.66 3.64 7.67
C TYR A 17 -19.02 2.53 6.69
N ILE A 18 -20.19 1.93 6.88
CA ILE A 18 -20.73 0.88 6.02
C ILE A 18 -22.07 1.36 5.48
N ALA A 19 -22.14 1.61 4.16
CA ALA A 19 -23.39 1.87 3.46
C ALA A 19 -23.81 0.61 2.72
N CYS A 20 -25.06 0.17 2.81
CA CYS A 20 -25.55 -1.03 2.16
C CYS A 20 -26.98 -0.88 1.65
N GLY A 21 -27.34 -1.64 0.60
CA GLY A 21 -28.72 -1.71 0.12
C GLY A 21 -29.63 -2.41 1.12
N LYS A 22 -29.12 -3.44 1.79
CA LYS A 22 -29.80 -4.16 2.87
C LYS A 22 -28.83 -4.60 3.95
N ASN A 23 -29.24 -4.41 5.18
CA ASN A 23 -28.45 -4.85 6.32
C ASN A 23 -28.62 -6.36 6.54
N TYR A 24 -27.58 -7.12 6.20
CA TYR A 24 -27.43 -8.53 6.53
C TYR A 24 -26.48 -8.66 7.72
N PRO A 25 -26.98 -8.91 8.97
CA PRO A 25 -26.15 -8.85 10.17
C PRO A 25 -24.89 -9.72 10.12
N GLY A 26 -24.95 -10.91 9.53
CA GLY A 26 -23.78 -11.79 9.36
C GLY A 26 -22.70 -11.15 8.48
N ARG A 27 -23.09 -10.59 7.34
CA ARG A 27 -22.16 -9.90 6.43
C ARG A 27 -21.52 -8.68 7.10
N ILE A 28 -22.33 -7.87 7.79
CA ILE A 28 -21.82 -6.70 8.54
C ILE A 28 -20.83 -7.13 9.61
N ALA A 29 -21.12 -8.19 10.36
CA ALA A 29 -20.21 -8.73 11.37
C ALA A 29 -18.87 -9.19 10.77
N ASP A 30 -18.89 -9.85 9.60
CA ASP A 30 -17.67 -10.26 8.90
C ASP A 30 -16.83 -9.04 8.44
N ILE A 31 -17.49 -8.01 7.90
CA ILE A 31 -16.82 -6.74 7.50
C ILE A 31 -16.16 -6.09 8.72
N VAL A 32 -16.90 -5.90 9.81
CA VAL A 32 -16.38 -5.28 11.05
C VAL A 32 -15.27 -6.12 11.68
N SER A 33 -15.33 -7.45 11.58
CA SER A 33 -14.25 -8.34 12.00
C SER A 33 -12.96 -8.07 11.22
N GLY A 34 -13.05 -7.91 9.90
CA GLY A 34 -11.91 -7.52 9.05
C GLY A 34 -11.34 -6.15 9.42
N ILE A 35 -12.20 -5.15 9.63
CA ILE A 35 -11.79 -3.80 10.07
C ILE A 35 -11.10 -3.87 11.44
N THR A 36 -11.63 -4.63 12.38
CA THR A 36 -11.05 -4.84 13.72
C THR A 36 -9.66 -5.45 13.63
N GLU A 37 -9.48 -6.46 12.78
CA GLU A 37 -8.16 -7.07 12.56
C GLU A 37 -7.17 -6.05 11.95
N GLY A 38 -7.62 -5.23 10.99
CA GLY A 38 -6.83 -4.14 10.44
C GLY A 38 -6.40 -3.12 11.51
N CYS A 39 -7.32 -2.72 12.39
CA CYS A 39 -7.03 -1.84 13.52
C CYS A 39 -6.03 -2.45 14.50
N ARG A 40 -6.15 -3.75 14.80
CA ARG A 40 -5.22 -4.50 15.65
C ARG A 40 -3.80 -4.52 15.05
N GLN A 41 -3.67 -4.72 13.74
CA GLN A 41 -2.38 -4.67 13.04
C GLN A 41 -1.80 -3.26 13.02
N ALA A 42 -2.65 -2.24 12.87
CA ALA A 42 -2.27 -0.83 12.89
C ALA A 42 -2.00 -0.27 14.30
N GLU A 43 -2.22 -1.08 15.36
CA GLU A 43 -2.11 -0.64 16.76
C GLU A 43 -2.96 0.61 17.06
N CYS A 44 -4.15 0.69 16.48
CA CYS A 44 -5.12 1.76 16.73
C CYS A 44 -6.45 1.20 17.23
N ALA A 45 -7.23 2.03 17.92
CA ALA A 45 -8.53 1.63 18.46
C ALA A 45 -9.63 1.82 17.42
N LEU A 46 -10.50 0.82 17.22
CA LEU A 46 -11.79 1.02 16.55
C LEU A 46 -12.74 1.61 17.62
N VAL A 47 -13.04 2.89 17.53
CA VAL A 47 -13.78 3.61 18.58
C VAL A 47 -15.24 3.85 18.24
N GLY A 48 -15.66 3.55 17.03
CA GLY A 48 -17.03 3.69 16.57
C GLY A 48 -17.12 3.66 15.07
N GLY A 49 -18.28 3.99 14.56
CA GLY A 49 -18.58 4.03 13.13
C GLY A 49 -20.07 4.19 12.91
N GLU A 50 -20.51 3.98 11.68
CA GLU A 50 -21.91 4.04 11.28
C GLU A 50 -22.20 2.94 10.27
N THR A 51 -23.39 2.29 10.41
CA THR A 51 -23.93 1.38 9.40
C THR A 51 -25.25 1.95 8.90
N ALA A 52 -25.28 2.35 7.63
CA ALA A 52 -26.45 2.94 7.00
C ALA A 52 -27.09 1.97 5.99
N GLU A 53 -28.32 1.54 6.27
CA GLU A 53 -29.14 0.86 5.27
C GLU A 53 -29.79 1.91 4.36
N MET A 54 -29.53 1.83 3.05
CA MET A 54 -29.94 2.82 2.06
C MET A 54 -30.65 2.15 0.87
N PRO A 55 -31.88 1.63 1.11
CA PRO A 55 -32.66 0.96 0.07
C PRO A 55 -33.00 1.91 -1.07
N GLY A 56 -32.82 1.44 -2.31
CA GLY A 56 -33.04 2.26 -3.50
C GLY A 56 -31.88 3.16 -3.90
N PHE A 57 -30.88 3.36 -3.03
CA PHE A 57 -29.62 4.01 -3.36
C PHE A 57 -28.55 2.99 -3.77
N TYR A 58 -28.40 1.92 -2.97
CA TYR A 58 -27.61 0.75 -3.33
C TYR A 58 -28.52 -0.42 -3.70
N PRO A 59 -28.16 -1.27 -4.68
CA PRO A 59 -28.75 -2.60 -4.86
C PRO A 59 -28.72 -3.41 -3.56
N GLU A 60 -29.69 -4.33 -3.36
CA GLU A 60 -29.85 -5.06 -2.11
C GLU A 60 -28.59 -5.81 -1.66
N GLU A 61 -27.81 -6.37 -2.61
CA GLU A 61 -26.61 -7.15 -2.34
C GLU A 61 -25.33 -6.33 -2.30
N GLU A 62 -25.39 -5.03 -2.59
CA GLU A 62 -24.22 -4.16 -2.68
C GLU A 62 -24.01 -3.38 -1.38
N TYR A 63 -22.75 -3.02 -1.16
CA TYR A 63 -22.33 -2.17 -0.05
C TYR A 63 -21.09 -1.37 -0.45
N ASP A 64 -20.87 -0.28 0.27
CA ASP A 64 -19.69 0.56 0.17
C ASP A 64 -19.08 0.77 1.55
N LEU A 65 -17.76 0.87 1.59
CA LEU A 65 -16.98 0.99 2.82
C LEU A 65 -16.13 2.25 2.78
N ALA A 66 -16.17 3.02 3.85
CA ALA A 66 -15.27 4.13 4.07
C ALA A 66 -14.64 4.03 5.46
N GLY A 67 -13.48 4.66 5.63
CA GLY A 67 -12.80 4.70 6.91
C GLY A 67 -12.19 6.06 7.17
N PHE A 68 -12.20 6.47 8.43
CA PHE A 68 -11.56 7.67 8.90
C PHE A 68 -10.57 7.34 10.01
N SER A 69 -9.31 7.68 9.80
CA SER A 69 -8.24 7.42 10.75
C SER A 69 -7.62 8.71 11.26
N VAL A 70 -7.31 8.75 12.55
CA VAL A 70 -6.62 9.86 13.18
C VAL A 70 -5.32 9.37 13.80
N GLY A 71 -4.25 10.11 13.58
CA GLY A 71 -2.94 9.89 14.20
C GLY A 71 -2.35 11.18 14.75
N LEU A 72 -1.34 11.04 15.58
CA LEU A 72 -0.60 12.16 16.13
C LEU A 72 0.90 12.02 15.85
N VAL A 73 1.53 13.17 15.61
CA VAL A 73 2.97 13.33 15.51
C VAL A 73 3.37 14.66 16.13
N ASP A 74 4.53 14.70 16.77
CA ASP A 74 5.12 15.96 17.21
C ASP A 74 5.52 16.78 15.98
N GLU A 75 5.26 18.08 15.96
CA GLU A 75 5.52 18.96 14.81
C GLU A 75 6.97 18.86 14.31
N GLU A 76 7.92 18.71 15.23
CA GLU A 76 9.35 18.58 14.93
C GLU A 76 9.73 17.21 14.30
N LYS A 77 8.82 16.21 14.38
CA LYS A 77 9.04 14.85 13.89
C LYS A 77 8.22 14.52 12.63
N ILE A 78 7.55 15.51 12.06
CA ILE A 78 6.80 15.32 10.83
C ILE A 78 7.75 14.89 9.71
N ILE A 79 7.39 13.80 9.02
CA ILE A 79 8.08 13.34 7.81
C ILE A 79 7.41 14.02 6.61
N ASP A 80 8.05 14.99 6.00
CA ASP A 80 7.49 15.83 4.94
C ASP A 80 8.40 16.04 3.72
N GLY A 81 9.50 15.31 3.66
CA GLY A 81 10.47 15.40 2.57
C GLY A 81 11.44 16.58 2.64
N ARG A 82 11.30 17.52 3.58
CA ARG A 82 12.19 18.69 3.67
C ARG A 82 13.66 18.36 3.92
N ARG A 83 13.94 17.16 4.48
CA ARG A 83 15.30 16.67 4.75
C ARG A 83 15.86 15.77 3.66
N LEU A 84 15.06 15.54 2.59
CA LEU A 84 15.46 14.69 1.47
C LEU A 84 16.72 15.25 0.80
N SER A 85 17.67 14.40 0.49
CA SER A 85 18.95 14.75 -0.12
C SER A 85 19.38 13.77 -1.22
N GLU A 86 20.30 14.19 -2.10
CA GLU A 86 20.88 13.33 -3.14
C GLU A 86 21.72 12.15 -2.60
N ALA A 87 22.04 12.14 -1.30
CA ALA A 87 22.73 11.04 -0.64
C ALA A 87 21.78 9.96 -0.13
N ASP A 88 20.46 10.18 -0.19
CA ASP A 88 19.48 9.25 0.34
C ASP A 88 19.31 8.02 -0.57
N VAL A 89 19.09 6.88 0.07
CA VAL A 89 18.70 5.65 -0.58
C VAL A 89 17.19 5.42 -0.43
N LEU A 90 16.64 4.63 -1.33
CA LEU A 90 15.24 4.25 -1.33
C LEU A 90 15.08 2.80 -0.87
N ILE A 91 14.32 2.61 0.20
CA ILE A 91 13.96 1.29 0.72
C ILE A 91 12.50 1.01 0.38
N GLY A 92 12.28 -0.03 -0.41
CA GLY A 92 10.94 -0.49 -0.78
C GLY A 92 10.46 -1.61 0.16
N LEU A 93 9.26 -1.49 0.69
CA LEU A 93 8.60 -2.53 1.49
C LEU A 93 7.66 -3.32 0.58
N ALA A 94 7.79 -4.64 0.63
CA ALA A 94 7.02 -5.54 -0.22
C ALA A 94 5.51 -5.37 -0.03
N SER A 95 4.75 -5.43 -1.12
CA SER A 95 3.29 -5.57 -1.07
C SER A 95 2.87 -7.03 -0.90
N SER A 96 1.59 -7.24 -0.57
CA SER A 96 0.97 -8.57 -0.48
C SER A 96 0.28 -9.01 -1.78
N GLY A 97 0.17 -8.12 -2.75
CA GLY A 97 -0.58 -8.28 -3.99
C GLY A 97 -1.02 -6.95 -4.56
N VAL A 98 -2.15 -6.95 -5.22
CA VAL A 98 -2.75 -5.76 -5.86
C VAL A 98 -3.09 -4.66 -4.84
N HIS A 99 -3.27 -5.03 -3.58
CA HIS A 99 -3.82 -4.18 -2.55
C HIS A 99 -5.26 -3.75 -2.89
N SER A 100 -5.57 -2.45 -2.82
CA SER A 100 -6.93 -1.95 -3.01
C SER A 100 -7.11 -1.07 -4.25
N ASN A 101 -6.16 -1.12 -5.21
CA ASN A 101 -6.16 -0.24 -6.37
C ASN A 101 -6.15 -1.02 -7.69
N GLY A 102 -6.68 -0.40 -8.75
CA GLY A 102 -6.67 -0.98 -10.09
C GLY A 102 -7.73 -2.06 -10.34
N PHE A 103 -8.71 -2.24 -9.45
CA PHE A 103 -9.72 -3.31 -9.56
C PHE A 103 -10.69 -3.12 -10.72
N SER A 104 -10.93 -1.91 -11.20
CA SER A 104 -11.72 -1.70 -12.43
C SER A 104 -11.04 -2.36 -13.63
N LEU A 105 -9.70 -2.24 -13.72
CA LEU A 105 -8.92 -2.89 -14.75
C LEU A 105 -8.88 -4.42 -14.54
N VAL A 106 -8.66 -4.90 -13.31
CA VAL A 106 -8.72 -6.33 -12.95
C VAL A 106 -10.05 -6.96 -13.38
N ARG A 107 -11.19 -6.34 -13.07
CA ARG A 107 -12.51 -6.85 -13.46
C ARG A 107 -12.66 -6.97 -14.97
N LYS A 108 -12.17 -5.96 -15.70
CA LYS A 108 -12.20 -5.96 -17.17
C LYS A 108 -11.29 -7.01 -17.78
N VAL A 109 -10.05 -7.13 -17.26
CA VAL A 109 -9.03 -8.05 -17.81
C VAL A 109 -9.43 -9.51 -17.63
N PHE A 110 -9.97 -9.85 -16.46
CA PHE A 110 -10.29 -11.24 -16.14
C PHE A 110 -11.76 -11.60 -16.36
N ASP A 111 -12.63 -10.65 -16.69
CA ASP A 111 -14.08 -10.90 -16.74
C ASP A 111 -14.56 -11.62 -15.47
N VAL A 112 -14.33 -11.01 -14.32
CA VAL A 112 -14.46 -11.67 -13.01
C VAL A 112 -15.85 -12.22 -12.70
N GLU A 113 -16.88 -11.76 -13.43
CA GLU A 113 -18.24 -12.29 -13.30
C GLU A 113 -18.36 -13.71 -13.87
N HIS A 114 -17.51 -14.08 -14.85
CA HIS A 114 -17.54 -15.37 -15.53
C HIS A 114 -16.25 -16.19 -15.33
N ALA A 115 -15.20 -15.59 -14.77
CA ALA A 115 -13.91 -16.23 -14.55
C ALA A 115 -13.95 -17.31 -13.47
N ASP A 116 -13.11 -18.32 -13.62
CA ASP A 116 -12.81 -19.26 -12.53
C ASP A 116 -11.88 -18.60 -11.52
N LEU A 117 -12.47 -18.14 -10.41
CA LEU A 117 -11.74 -17.49 -9.32
C LEU A 117 -11.26 -18.47 -8.24
N LYS A 118 -11.62 -19.76 -8.31
CA LYS A 118 -11.44 -20.72 -7.21
C LYS A 118 -10.39 -21.79 -7.48
N THR A 119 -10.16 -22.16 -8.74
CA THR A 119 -9.19 -23.20 -9.06
C THR A 119 -7.76 -22.71 -8.84
N PRO A 120 -6.93 -23.49 -8.07
CA PRO A 120 -5.52 -23.18 -7.89
C PRO A 120 -4.76 -23.15 -9.22
N ARG A 121 -3.80 -22.23 -9.35
CA ARG A 121 -3.03 -21.97 -10.57
C ARG A 121 -1.54 -22.11 -10.31
N GLU A 122 -0.82 -22.81 -11.17
CA GLU A 122 0.64 -22.96 -11.07
C GLU A 122 1.36 -21.60 -11.24
N ASP A 123 0.87 -20.77 -12.18
CA ASP A 123 1.43 -19.43 -12.44
C ASP A 123 1.19 -18.40 -11.31
N LEU A 124 0.38 -18.77 -10.32
CA LEU A 124 0.19 -17.98 -9.08
C LEU A 124 0.76 -18.69 -7.83
N GLY A 125 1.68 -19.63 -8.04
CA GLY A 125 2.29 -20.38 -6.95
C GLY A 125 1.32 -21.27 -6.18
N GLY A 126 0.31 -21.79 -6.85
CA GLY A 126 -0.72 -22.66 -6.27
C GLY A 126 -1.91 -21.93 -5.65
N LYS A 127 -1.94 -20.60 -5.66
CA LYS A 127 -3.11 -19.82 -5.27
C LYS A 127 -4.15 -19.79 -6.39
N SER A 128 -5.41 -19.66 -6.05
CA SER A 128 -6.43 -19.33 -7.04
C SER A 128 -6.35 -17.83 -7.41
N LEU A 129 -7.01 -17.46 -8.52
CA LEU A 129 -7.08 -16.06 -8.94
C LEU A 129 -7.76 -15.19 -7.85
N GLY A 130 -8.86 -15.70 -7.25
CA GLY A 130 -9.55 -15.00 -6.16
C GLY A 130 -8.65 -14.78 -4.95
N GLU A 131 -7.90 -15.79 -4.50
CA GLU A 131 -6.97 -15.66 -3.36
C GLU A 131 -5.85 -14.65 -3.65
N ALA A 132 -5.31 -14.63 -4.86
CA ALA A 132 -4.26 -13.69 -5.23
C ALA A 132 -4.77 -12.24 -5.32
N LEU A 133 -5.99 -12.03 -5.84
CA LEU A 133 -6.61 -10.71 -5.95
C LEU A 133 -7.12 -10.18 -4.61
N LEU A 134 -7.62 -11.04 -3.73
CA LEU A 134 -8.17 -10.68 -2.43
C LEU A 134 -7.13 -10.66 -1.30
N ALA A 135 -5.84 -10.79 -1.62
CA ALA A 135 -4.79 -10.62 -0.61
C ALA A 135 -4.93 -9.25 0.07
N PRO A 136 -5.11 -9.19 1.41
CA PRO A 136 -5.35 -7.93 2.11
C PRO A 136 -4.22 -6.94 1.90
N THR A 137 -4.56 -5.66 1.82
CA THR A 137 -3.57 -4.55 1.80
C THR A 137 -2.66 -4.65 3.02
N ARG A 138 -1.36 -4.65 2.80
CA ARG A 138 -0.38 -4.73 3.89
C ARG A 138 -0.41 -3.46 4.72
N ILE A 139 -0.36 -3.61 6.03
CA ILE A 139 -0.33 -2.52 7.01
C ILE A 139 1.11 -2.33 7.48
N TYR A 140 1.71 -1.18 7.15
CA TYR A 140 3.12 -0.88 7.39
C TYR A 140 3.39 -0.14 8.70
N VAL A 141 2.37 0.13 9.49
CA VAL A 141 2.47 0.94 10.72
C VAL A 141 3.54 0.41 11.67
N ARG A 142 3.55 -0.90 11.95
CA ARG A 142 4.53 -1.51 12.86
C ARG A 142 5.95 -1.41 12.33
N SER A 143 6.12 -1.60 11.03
CA SER A 143 7.42 -1.55 10.34
C SER A 143 8.03 -0.16 10.42
N VAL A 144 7.26 0.88 10.08
CA VAL A 144 7.72 2.28 10.17
C VAL A 144 7.96 2.69 11.63
N LYS A 145 7.06 2.32 12.56
CA LYS A 145 7.27 2.58 14.00
C LYS A 145 8.53 1.89 14.54
N ALA A 146 8.86 0.68 14.05
CA ALA A 146 10.09 0.00 14.45
C ALA A 146 11.34 0.77 13.99
N LEU A 147 11.34 1.29 12.76
CA LEU A 147 12.43 2.14 12.25
C LEU A 147 12.60 3.41 13.09
N LEU A 148 11.51 4.13 13.35
CA LEU A 148 11.53 5.36 14.15
C LEU A 148 12.03 5.11 15.58
N ARG A 149 11.61 3.99 16.21
CA ARG A 149 12.09 3.57 17.54
C ARG A 149 13.57 3.20 17.55
N ALA A 150 14.07 2.66 16.45
CA ALA A 150 15.49 2.31 16.30
C ALA A 150 16.37 3.53 15.94
N GLY A 151 15.79 4.73 15.85
CA GLY A 151 16.50 5.96 15.54
C GLY A 151 16.89 6.09 14.05
N VAL A 152 16.21 5.36 13.16
CA VAL A 152 16.40 5.54 11.72
C VAL A 152 15.78 6.88 11.30
N ASP A 153 16.58 7.69 10.63
CA ASP A 153 16.20 9.02 10.19
C ASP A 153 15.48 8.96 8.83
N ILE A 154 14.16 8.81 8.85
CA ILE A 154 13.34 8.73 7.65
C ILE A 154 13.06 10.15 7.14
N HIS A 155 13.51 10.46 5.93
CA HIS A 155 13.37 11.79 5.33
C HIS A 155 12.06 11.96 4.57
N ALA A 156 11.60 10.91 3.88
CA ALA A 156 10.34 10.92 3.13
C ALA A 156 9.74 9.51 3.04
N VAL A 157 8.43 9.43 2.86
CA VAL A 157 7.69 8.18 2.69
C VAL A 157 6.65 8.34 1.60
N SER A 158 6.53 7.32 0.74
CA SER A 158 5.45 7.22 -0.25
C SER A 158 4.68 5.91 -0.07
N HIS A 159 3.37 6.00 0.12
CA HIS A 159 2.46 4.85 0.03
C HIS A 159 2.04 4.66 -1.42
N ILE A 160 2.34 3.50 -2.00
CA ILE A 160 2.06 3.21 -3.41
C ILE A 160 0.61 2.72 -3.54
N THR A 161 -0.26 3.62 -3.96
CA THR A 161 -1.70 3.41 -4.15
C THR A 161 -2.11 3.57 -5.62
N GLY A 162 -3.33 3.98 -5.92
CA GLY A 162 -3.75 4.33 -7.27
C GLY A 162 -2.85 5.39 -7.89
N GLY A 163 -2.52 5.22 -9.17
CA GLY A 163 -1.48 6.03 -9.84
C GLY A 163 -0.07 5.42 -9.77
N GLY A 164 0.09 4.29 -9.04
CA GLY A 164 1.34 3.52 -9.02
C GLY A 164 2.58 4.32 -8.63
N PHE A 165 3.72 3.97 -9.23
CA PHE A 165 4.98 4.66 -8.97
C PHE A 165 4.98 6.09 -9.51
N TYR A 166 4.44 6.29 -10.71
CA TYR A 166 4.53 7.58 -11.41
C TYR A 166 3.75 8.72 -10.75
N GLU A 167 2.69 8.42 -10.01
CA GLU A 167 1.92 9.46 -9.33
C GLU A 167 2.23 9.56 -7.83
N ASN A 168 2.62 8.45 -7.17
CA ASN A 168 2.82 8.48 -5.73
C ASN A 168 4.25 8.85 -5.33
N VAL A 169 5.27 8.34 -6.03
CA VAL A 169 6.67 8.63 -5.69
C VAL A 169 7.00 10.12 -5.80
N PRO A 170 6.55 10.85 -6.84
CA PRO A 170 6.81 12.29 -6.95
C PRO A 170 6.28 13.12 -5.77
N ARG A 171 5.22 12.65 -5.08
CA ARG A 171 4.64 13.37 -3.93
C ARG A 171 5.57 13.46 -2.73
N MET A 172 6.52 12.52 -2.60
CA MET A 172 7.53 12.58 -1.55
C MET A 172 8.80 13.32 -1.98
N MET A 173 8.97 13.61 -3.29
CA MET A 173 10.15 14.30 -3.82
C MET A 173 10.03 15.80 -3.62
N THR A 174 11.16 16.42 -3.29
CA THR A 174 11.29 17.88 -3.24
C THR A 174 11.85 18.42 -4.57
N GLN A 175 11.68 19.71 -4.80
CA GLN A 175 12.18 20.37 -6.01
C GLN A 175 13.70 20.18 -6.17
N GLY A 176 14.13 19.79 -7.35
CA GLY A 176 15.55 19.54 -7.65
C GLY A 176 16.01 18.09 -7.40
N LEU A 177 15.10 17.18 -6.95
CA LEU A 177 15.42 15.79 -6.66
C LEU A 177 14.46 14.83 -7.37
N THR A 178 15.01 13.71 -7.84
CA THR A 178 14.31 12.63 -8.54
C THR A 178 14.59 11.29 -7.83
N ALA A 179 13.57 10.44 -7.69
CA ALA A 179 13.75 9.07 -7.25
C ALA A 179 14.18 8.18 -8.43
N GLN A 180 15.38 7.63 -8.41
CA GLN A 180 15.83 6.62 -9.38
C GLN A 180 15.65 5.24 -8.77
N ILE A 181 14.79 4.41 -9.37
CA ILE A 181 14.41 3.08 -8.88
C ILE A 181 14.85 2.03 -9.89
N ASP A 182 15.65 1.07 -9.43
CA ASP A 182 16.11 -0.10 -10.19
C ASP A 182 15.11 -1.25 -10.02
N LEU A 183 14.38 -1.54 -11.10
CA LEU A 183 13.34 -2.57 -11.14
C LEU A 183 13.88 -4.01 -10.98
N SER A 184 15.17 -4.21 -11.14
CA SER A 184 15.82 -5.52 -10.96
C SER A 184 16.07 -5.90 -9.49
N THR A 185 15.94 -4.94 -8.57
CA THR A 185 16.30 -5.09 -7.15
C THR A 185 15.24 -5.76 -6.29
N PHE A 186 14.03 -5.93 -6.80
CA PHE A 186 12.93 -6.54 -6.09
C PHE A 186 12.10 -7.45 -7.00
N PRO A 187 11.48 -8.52 -6.47
CA PRO A 187 10.68 -9.42 -7.28
C PRO A 187 9.33 -8.80 -7.63
N ARG A 188 8.93 -8.92 -8.88
CA ARG A 188 7.56 -8.71 -9.30
C ARG A 188 6.69 -9.87 -8.83
N LEU A 189 5.53 -9.60 -8.24
CA LEU A 189 4.62 -10.67 -7.84
C LEU A 189 3.90 -11.27 -9.05
N PRO A 190 3.71 -12.60 -9.12
CA PRO A 190 3.13 -13.29 -10.28
C PRO A 190 1.77 -12.74 -10.75
N ILE A 191 0.97 -12.19 -9.82
CA ILE A 191 -0.33 -11.60 -10.18
C ILE A 191 -0.19 -10.43 -11.16
N PHE A 192 0.88 -9.63 -11.05
CA PHE A 192 1.09 -8.50 -11.95
C PHE A 192 1.50 -8.95 -13.35
N ASP A 193 2.29 -10.01 -13.46
CA ASP A 193 2.64 -10.62 -14.76
C ASP A 193 1.39 -11.20 -15.43
N LEU A 194 0.53 -11.83 -14.63
CA LEU A 194 -0.72 -12.38 -15.12
C LEU A 194 -1.68 -11.28 -15.62
N ILE A 195 -1.85 -10.19 -14.85
CA ILE A 195 -2.66 -9.03 -15.25
C ILE A 195 -2.13 -8.43 -16.55
N GLN A 196 -0.82 -8.18 -16.61
CA GLN A 196 -0.17 -7.57 -17.77
C GLN A 196 -0.36 -8.41 -19.02
N LYS A 197 -0.06 -9.70 -18.93
CA LYS A 197 -0.16 -10.65 -20.06
C LYS A 197 -1.59 -10.84 -20.53
N THR A 198 -2.55 -10.99 -19.62
CA THR A 198 -3.95 -11.23 -19.98
C THR A 198 -4.59 -10.00 -20.59
N GLY A 199 -4.26 -8.82 -20.10
CA GLY A 199 -4.80 -7.55 -20.57
C GLY A 199 -4.01 -6.89 -21.70
N ASP A 200 -2.89 -7.48 -22.12
CA ASP A 200 -1.92 -6.88 -23.08
C ASP A 200 -1.59 -5.43 -22.71
N ILE A 201 -1.26 -5.21 -21.42
CA ILE A 201 -1.09 -3.88 -20.84
C ILE A 201 0.37 -3.45 -20.99
N PRO A 202 0.64 -2.24 -21.54
CA PRO A 202 1.99 -1.69 -21.59
C PRO A 202 2.62 -1.61 -20.19
N GLU A 203 3.91 -1.87 -20.08
CA GLU A 203 4.62 -1.88 -18.79
C GLU A 203 4.49 -0.54 -18.06
N ARG A 204 4.59 0.57 -18.77
CA ARG A 204 4.38 1.90 -18.20
C ARG A 204 3.01 2.02 -17.51
N ASP A 205 1.96 1.50 -18.12
CA ASP A 205 0.60 1.58 -17.58
C ASP A 205 0.43 0.67 -16.36
N MET A 206 1.16 -0.46 -16.30
CA MET A 206 1.24 -1.29 -15.10
C MET A 206 1.83 -0.52 -13.92
N TYR A 207 2.97 0.17 -14.12
CA TYR A 207 3.60 1.01 -13.09
C TYR A 207 2.84 2.31 -12.78
N ASN A 208 1.92 2.72 -13.66
CA ASN A 208 1.01 3.86 -13.42
C ASN A 208 -0.28 3.45 -12.71
N THR A 209 -0.58 2.15 -12.62
CA THR A 209 -1.84 1.65 -12.02
C THR A 209 -1.60 0.90 -10.72
N TYR A 210 -0.52 0.10 -10.66
CA TYR A 210 -0.28 -0.88 -9.60
C TYR A 210 0.99 -0.59 -8.81
N ASN A 211 1.08 -1.20 -7.63
CA ASN A 211 2.27 -1.16 -6.76
C ASN A 211 3.42 -2.08 -7.22
N MET A 212 3.20 -2.94 -8.19
CA MET A 212 4.17 -3.85 -8.82
C MET A 212 5.04 -4.68 -7.88
N GLY A 213 4.61 -4.87 -6.62
CA GLY A 213 5.34 -5.63 -5.60
C GLY A 213 5.90 -4.78 -4.46
N ILE A 214 5.87 -3.46 -4.56
CA ILE A 214 6.31 -2.52 -3.52
C ILE A 214 5.13 -1.65 -3.10
N GLY A 215 4.67 -1.79 -1.86
CA GLY A 215 3.51 -1.04 -1.36
C GLY A 215 3.88 0.25 -0.64
N MET A 216 5.12 0.38 -0.15
CA MET A 216 5.61 1.60 0.51
C MET A 216 7.08 1.82 0.19
N ILE A 217 7.50 3.07 0.00
CA ILE A 217 8.89 3.46 -0.24
C ILE A 217 9.30 4.47 0.82
N LEU A 218 10.48 4.25 1.41
CA LEU A 218 11.10 5.13 2.39
C LEU A 218 12.38 5.70 1.81
N ALA A 219 12.63 7.00 1.99
CA ALA A 219 13.92 7.62 1.71
C ALA A 219 14.63 7.90 3.03
N LEU A 220 15.91 7.51 3.12
CA LEU A 220 16.73 7.66 4.32
C LEU A 220 18.22 7.74 3.98
N PRO A 221 19.08 8.24 4.90
CA PRO A 221 20.52 8.32 4.68
C PRO A 221 21.15 6.98 4.32
N ALA A 222 22.04 6.97 3.33
CA ALA A 222 22.67 5.75 2.80
C ALA A 222 23.40 4.94 3.90
N GLU A 223 24.02 5.61 4.86
CA GLU A 223 24.71 4.99 5.99
C GLU A 223 23.79 4.24 6.95
N GLN A 224 22.49 4.53 6.91
CA GLN A 224 21.48 3.83 7.73
C GLN A 224 20.75 2.70 7.00
N ALA A 225 21.06 2.45 5.72
CA ALA A 225 20.36 1.44 4.91
C ALA A 225 20.42 0.04 5.52
N GLU A 226 21.59 -0.43 5.95
CA GLU A 226 21.77 -1.75 6.56
C GLU A 226 21.00 -1.87 7.89
N GLN A 227 21.06 -0.82 8.71
CA GLN A 227 20.30 -0.76 9.96
C GLN A 227 18.80 -0.86 9.67
N ALA A 228 18.31 -0.07 8.72
CA ALA A 228 16.89 -0.06 8.36
C ALA A 228 16.41 -1.43 7.86
N LEU A 229 17.17 -2.08 6.97
CA LEU A 229 16.84 -3.42 6.46
C LEU A 229 16.86 -4.47 7.59
N SER A 230 17.83 -4.39 8.52
CA SER A 230 17.91 -5.29 9.67
C SER A 230 16.71 -5.12 10.62
N VAL A 231 16.33 -3.88 10.92
CA VAL A 231 15.14 -3.55 11.76
C VAL A 231 13.86 -4.06 11.12
N LEU A 232 13.68 -3.79 9.82
CA LEU A 232 12.51 -4.26 9.06
C LEU A 232 12.41 -5.77 9.06
N LYS A 233 13.50 -6.48 8.80
CA LYS A 233 13.56 -7.94 8.88
C LYS A 233 13.20 -8.44 10.27
N GLY A 234 13.71 -7.81 11.32
CA GLY A 234 13.37 -8.13 12.71
C GLY A 234 11.89 -7.90 13.05
N ALA A 235 11.25 -6.95 12.38
CA ALA A 235 9.81 -6.71 12.48
C ALA A 235 8.95 -7.65 11.62
N GLY A 236 9.56 -8.61 10.89
CA GLY A 236 8.87 -9.53 9.99
C GLY A 236 8.49 -8.90 8.63
N GLU A 237 9.13 -7.77 8.28
CA GLU A 237 8.91 -7.09 7.01
C GLU A 237 9.90 -7.58 5.96
N THR A 238 9.41 -7.71 4.71
CA THR A 238 10.26 -7.93 3.54
C THR A 238 10.52 -6.58 2.90
N ALA A 239 11.78 -6.20 2.81
CA ALA A 239 12.20 -4.92 2.27
C ALA A 239 13.46 -5.05 1.42
N TYR A 240 13.62 -4.14 0.48
CA TYR A 240 14.71 -4.11 -0.49
C TYR A 240 15.26 -2.69 -0.60
N GLN A 241 16.56 -2.54 -0.81
CA GLN A 241 17.11 -1.27 -1.28
C GLN A 241 16.85 -1.19 -2.79
N ILE A 242 15.91 -0.35 -3.21
CA ILE A 242 15.37 -0.33 -4.56
C ILE A 242 15.92 0.81 -5.42
N GLY A 243 16.72 1.69 -4.85
CA GLY A 243 17.22 2.83 -5.60
C GLY A 243 17.83 3.91 -4.72
N ARG A 244 17.88 5.10 -5.27
CA ARG A 244 18.48 6.29 -4.63
C ARG A 244 17.81 7.58 -5.09
N VAL A 245 18.05 8.63 -4.35
CA VAL A 245 17.69 10.00 -4.75
C VAL A 245 18.82 10.61 -5.57
N ILE A 246 18.48 11.18 -6.70
CA ILE A 246 19.42 11.84 -7.62
C ILE A 246 18.98 13.29 -7.92
N PRO A 247 19.89 14.16 -8.35
CA PRO A 247 19.51 15.49 -8.88
C PRO A 247 18.61 15.34 -10.11
N GLY A 248 17.55 16.14 -10.19
CA GLY A 248 16.59 16.12 -11.31
C GLY A 248 15.33 16.91 -11.01
N GLU A 249 14.37 16.89 -11.92
CA GLU A 249 13.04 17.41 -11.65
C GLU A 249 12.31 16.50 -10.65
N ALA A 250 11.43 17.06 -9.81
CA ALA A 250 10.68 16.27 -8.85
C ALA A 250 9.86 15.18 -9.58
N GLY A 251 10.27 13.92 -9.40
CA GLY A 251 9.71 12.82 -10.17
C GLY A 251 10.24 11.45 -9.80
N VAL A 252 9.99 10.48 -10.69
CA VAL A 252 10.51 9.12 -10.59
C VAL A 252 11.07 8.67 -11.95
N GLU A 253 12.25 8.07 -11.91
CA GLU A 253 12.91 7.40 -13.02
C GLU A 253 12.99 5.91 -12.69
N LEU A 254 12.40 5.07 -13.55
CA LEU A 254 12.46 3.62 -13.45
C LEU A 254 13.51 3.08 -14.42
N VAL A 255 14.50 2.35 -13.92
CA VAL A 255 15.65 1.83 -14.67
C VAL A 255 15.79 0.33 -14.53
#